data_abc894d93e85d74f2357d3fb9f3d5551
#
_entry.id   abc894d93e85d74f2357d3fb9f3d5551
#
_cell.length_a   1.000
_cell.length_b   1.000
_cell.length_c   1.000
_cell.angle_alpha   90.00
_cell.angle_beta   90.00
_cell.angle_gamma   90.00
#
_symmetry.space_group_name_H-M   'P 1'
#
loop_
_entity.id
_entity.type
_entity.pdbx_description
1 polymer ?
#
loop_
_entity_poly.entity_id
_entity_poly.type
_entity_poly.pdbx_seq_one_letter_code
_entity_poly.pdbx_strand_id
1 'polypeptide(L)'
;MKENDILQAQDVRFRYDTEQPNFAVDGVSMEVHRGEFVAVLGANGCGKSTLAKHFNAILLPESGTVLVEDMDTRTDEKLYDIRQKVGMVFQNPDNQIVATVVEEDVAFALENLGVPTGEMRTRVDDAMKLAGIYEQRNKAPHKLSGGQKQRVAIAGVIAMRPDCLILDEATAMLDP
;
A
#
# COMPACT_ATOMS: atom_id res chain seq x y z
N MET A 1 17.86 -11.97 -4.28
CA MET A 1 18.04 -10.60 -3.74
C MET A 1 19.26 -10.55 -2.83
N LYS A 2 19.83 -9.37 -2.58
CA LYS A 2 20.85 -9.20 -1.52
C LYS A 2 20.17 -9.33 -0.15
N GLU A 3 20.89 -9.72 0.87
CA GLU A 3 20.37 -10.03 2.24
C GLU A 3 19.57 -8.86 2.88
N ASN A 4 19.73 -7.63 2.37
CA ASN A 4 19.07 -6.43 2.90
C ASN A 4 17.98 -5.83 1.99
N ASP A 5 17.69 -6.44 0.84
CA ASP A 5 16.69 -5.93 -0.09
C ASP A 5 15.29 -6.31 0.38
N ILE A 6 14.34 -5.36 0.32
CA ILE A 6 12.93 -5.62 0.61
C ILE A 6 12.08 -5.64 -0.65
N LEU A 7 12.37 -4.76 -1.60
CA LEU A 7 11.71 -4.71 -2.91
C LEU A 7 12.74 -4.72 -4.02
N GLN A 8 12.46 -5.46 -5.09
CA GLN A 8 13.27 -5.45 -6.31
C GLN A 8 12.38 -5.51 -7.55
N ALA A 9 12.66 -4.63 -8.50
CA ALA A 9 12.12 -4.67 -9.85
C ALA A 9 13.28 -4.85 -10.82
N GLN A 10 13.14 -5.73 -11.81
CA GLN A 10 14.14 -5.99 -12.86
C GLN A 10 13.50 -5.96 -14.22
N ASP A 11 13.88 -4.99 -15.07
CA ASP A 11 13.42 -4.79 -16.45
C ASP A 11 11.89 -4.90 -16.59
N VAL A 12 11.15 -4.30 -15.64
CA VAL A 12 9.70 -4.38 -15.55
C VAL A 12 9.06 -3.60 -16.67
N ARG A 13 8.19 -4.29 -17.44
CA ARG A 13 7.31 -3.68 -18.45
C ARG A 13 5.87 -4.03 -18.17
N PHE A 14 5.00 -3.05 -18.38
CA PHE A 14 3.56 -3.22 -18.19
C PHE A 14 2.75 -2.26 -19.06
N ARG A 15 1.66 -2.77 -19.63
CA ARG A 15 0.60 -2.03 -20.33
C ARG A 15 -0.75 -2.35 -19.71
N TYR A 16 -1.63 -1.36 -19.66
CA TYR A 16 -3.03 -1.59 -19.27
C TYR A 16 -3.85 -2.22 -20.39
N ASP A 17 -3.43 -1.98 -21.63
CA ASP A 17 -4.07 -2.50 -22.82
C ASP A 17 -2.99 -3.03 -23.78
N THR A 18 -3.01 -4.33 -24.01
CA THR A 18 -2.00 -5.02 -24.83
C THR A 18 -2.08 -4.66 -26.32
N GLU A 19 -3.21 -4.07 -26.79
CA GLU A 19 -3.37 -3.60 -28.17
C GLU A 19 -2.69 -2.24 -28.38
N GLN A 20 -2.39 -1.49 -27.32
CA GLN A 20 -1.68 -0.22 -27.40
C GLN A 20 -0.17 -0.41 -27.43
N PRO A 21 0.56 0.36 -28.26
CA PRO A 21 2.01 0.23 -28.37
C PRO A 21 2.77 0.78 -27.16
N ASN A 22 2.15 1.69 -26.38
CA ASN A 22 2.82 2.41 -25.31
C ASN A 22 2.78 1.66 -23.99
N PHE A 23 3.93 1.50 -23.36
CA PHE A 23 4.03 0.97 -22.01
C PHE A 23 3.71 2.06 -20.94
N ALA A 24 3.00 1.68 -19.91
CA ALA A 24 2.83 2.50 -18.70
C ALA A 24 4.07 2.42 -17.80
N VAL A 25 4.78 1.29 -17.82
CA VAL A 25 6.11 1.07 -17.23
C VAL A 25 6.95 0.38 -18.31
N ASP A 26 8.10 0.92 -18.66
CA ASP A 26 8.96 0.41 -19.74
C ASP A 26 10.41 0.22 -19.27
N GLY A 27 10.78 -1.04 -19.02
CA GLY A 27 12.14 -1.43 -18.69
C GLY A 27 12.68 -0.87 -17.36
N VAL A 28 11.81 -0.71 -16.36
CA VAL A 28 12.22 -0.12 -15.07
C VAL A 28 12.89 -1.18 -14.20
N SER A 29 14.07 -0.80 -13.68
CA SER A 29 14.79 -1.58 -12.66
C SER A 29 15.09 -0.71 -11.46
N MET A 30 14.82 -1.22 -10.24
CA MET A 30 15.13 -0.56 -8.98
C MET A 30 15.19 -1.57 -7.83
N GLU A 31 15.92 -1.20 -6.78
CA GLU A 31 16.01 -1.93 -5.52
C GLU A 31 15.65 -0.99 -4.37
N VAL A 32 15.02 -1.50 -3.33
CA VAL A 32 14.75 -0.79 -2.07
C VAL A 32 15.23 -1.65 -0.93
N HIS A 33 16.04 -1.06 -0.05
CA HIS A 33 16.63 -1.76 1.08
C HIS A 33 15.84 -1.54 2.38
N ARG A 34 15.98 -2.44 3.33
CA ARG A 34 15.36 -2.29 4.66
C ARG A 34 15.83 -1.02 5.34
N GLY A 35 14.87 -0.24 5.88
CA GLY A 35 15.13 1.03 6.54
C GLY A 35 15.43 2.20 5.60
N GLU A 36 15.35 2.00 4.29
CA GLU A 36 15.53 3.06 3.30
C GLU A 36 14.24 3.85 3.10
N PHE A 37 14.38 5.16 2.87
CA PHE A 37 13.33 6.03 2.42
C PHE A 37 13.57 6.40 0.95
N VAL A 38 12.70 5.95 0.05
CA VAL A 38 12.81 6.18 -1.39
C VAL A 38 11.70 7.10 -1.86
N ALA A 39 12.06 8.21 -2.53
CA ALA A 39 11.12 9.10 -3.19
C ALA A 39 11.14 8.89 -4.70
N VAL A 40 9.99 8.49 -5.28
CA VAL A 40 9.82 8.34 -6.73
C VAL A 40 9.22 9.61 -7.30
N LEU A 41 10.01 10.37 -8.05
CA LEU A 41 9.62 11.65 -8.63
C LEU A 41 9.41 11.53 -10.15
N GLY A 42 8.48 12.30 -10.69
CA GLY A 42 8.20 12.34 -12.13
C GLY A 42 6.88 13.03 -12.44
N ALA A 43 6.65 13.35 -13.72
CA ALA A 43 5.43 13.98 -14.20
C ALA A 43 4.18 13.13 -13.93
N ASN A 44 2.99 13.77 -13.95
CA ASN A 44 1.72 13.04 -13.86
C ASN A 44 1.59 12.11 -15.07
N GLY A 45 1.12 10.87 -14.83
CA GLY A 45 0.95 9.87 -15.88
C GLY A 45 2.23 9.15 -16.32
N CYS A 46 3.42 9.40 -15.71
CA CYS A 46 4.66 8.72 -16.10
C CYS A 46 4.83 7.30 -15.51
N GLY A 47 3.80 6.72 -14.89
CA GLY A 47 3.82 5.33 -14.44
C GLY A 47 4.18 5.09 -12.97
N LYS A 48 4.35 6.14 -12.12
CA LYS A 48 4.70 5.99 -10.68
C LYS A 48 3.74 5.07 -9.93
N SER A 49 2.45 5.38 -9.97
CA SER A 49 1.39 4.58 -9.32
C SER A 49 1.28 3.18 -9.91
N THR A 50 1.56 3.04 -11.21
CA THR A 50 1.59 1.74 -11.88
C THR A 50 2.74 0.88 -11.35
N LEU A 51 3.94 1.45 -11.25
CA LEU A 51 5.10 0.76 -10.68
C LEU A 51 4.86 0.37 -9.21
N ALA A 52 4.32 1.30 -8.41
CA ALA A 52 3.98 1.06 -7.01
C ALA A 52 3.05 -0.15 -6.82
N LYS A 53 2.03 -0.30 -7.67
CA LYS A 53 1.07 -1.41 -7.64
C LYS A 53 1.67 -2.77 -7.97
N HIS A 54 2.81 -2.83 -8.62
CA HIS A 54 3.52 -4.10 -8.85
C HIS A 54 4.14 -4.65 -7.58
N PHE A 55 4.65 -3.79 -6.69
CA PHE A 55 5.24 -4.23 -5.41
C PHE A 55 4.24 -4.79 -4.40
N ASN A 56 2.95 -4.46 -4.55
CA ASN A 56 1.88 -5.04 -3.72
C ASN A 56 1.12 -6.16 -4.47
N ALA A 57 1.62 -6.58 -5.63
CA ALA A 57 0.99 -7.58 -6.51
C ALA A 57 -0.48 -7.26 -6.85
N ILE A 58 -0.83 -5.96 -6.97
CA ILE A 58 -2.12 -5.50 -7.53
C ILE A 58 -2.07 -5.58 -9.05
N LEU A 59 -0.92 -5.23 -9.62
CA LEU A 59 -0.60 -5.42 -11.04
C LEU A 59 0.55 -6.41 -11.15
N LEU A 60 0.50 -7.26 -12.15
CA LEU A 60 1.59 -8.19 -12.46
C LEU A 60 2.34 -7.70 -13.70
N PRO A 61 3.67 -7.80 -13.75
CA PRO A 61 4.44 -7.34 -14.89
C PRO A 61 4.17 -8.20 -16.13
N GLU A 62 4.06 -7.55 -17.30
CA GLU A 62 3.99 -8.23 -18.61
C GLU A 62 5.31 -8.91 -18.95
N SER A 63 6.42 -8.25 -18.61
CA SER A 63 7.79 -8.81 -18.66
C SER A 63 8.64 -8.23 -17.57
N GLY A 64 9.80 -8.85 -17.31
CA GLY A 64 10.64 -8.55 -16.17
C GLY A 64 10.19 -9.29 -14.91
N THR A 65 10.72 -8.91 -13.77
CA THR A 65 10.45 -9.58 -12.48
C THR A 65 10.28 -8.57 -11.37
N VAL A 66 9.31 -8.81 -10.48
CA VAL A 66 9.13 -8.03 -9.23
C VAL A 66 9.18 -8.98 -8.07
N LEU A 67 10.09 -8.73 -7.14
CA LEU A 67 10.28 -9.52 -5.93
C LEU A 67 10.00 -8.66 -4.69
N VAL A 68 9.32 -9.26 -3.73
CA VAL A 68 9.17 -8.75 -2.37
C VAL A 68 9.90 -9.73 -1.45
N GLU A 69 11.01 -9.29 -0.86
CA GLU A 69 12.02 -10.20 -0.35
C GLU A 69 12.39 -11.21 -1.46
N ASP A 70 12.28 -12.51 -1.26
CA ASP A 70 12.53 -13.51 -2.29
C ASP A 70 11.27 -14.05 -2.96
N MET A 71 10.11 -13.40 -2.76
CA MET A 71 8.82 -13.81 -3.30
C MET A 71 8.51 -13.10 -4.61
N ASP A 72 8.37 -13.85 -5.71
CA ASP A 72 7.90 -13.31 -6.99
C ASP A 72 6.41 -12.96 -6.89
N THR A 73 6.06 -11.74 -7.29
CA THR A 73 4.67 -11.24 -7.25
C THR A 73 3.70 -12.00 -8.16
N ARG A 74 4.20 -12.82 -9.09
CA ARG A 74 3.39 -13.71 -9.95
C ARG A 74 3.03 -15.04 -9.30
N THR A 75 3.56 -15.33 -8.11
CA THR A 75 3.32 -16.59 -7.41
C THR A 75 2.05 -16.46 -6.57
N ASP A 76 0.94 -17.06 -7.03
CA ASP A 76 -0.39 -16.92 -6.39
C ASP A 76 -0.39 -17.31 -4.92
N GLU A 77 0.33 -18.37 -4.54
CA GLU A 77 0.45 -18.84 -3.16
C GLU A 77 1.16 -17.84 -2.23
N LYS A 78 1.91 -16.87 -2.80
CA LYS A 78 2.64 -15.83 -2.07
C LYS A 78 1.92 -14.49 -1.98
N LEU A 79 0.81 -14.31 -2.69
CA LEU A 79 0.11 -13.03 -2.74
C LEU A 79 -0.30 -12.52 -1.36
N TYR A 80 -0.75 -13.42 -0.49
CA TYR A 80 -1.15 -13.07 0.87
C TYR A 80 0.04 -12.56 1.70
N ASP A 81 1.15 -13.30 1.68
CA ASP A 81 2.40 -12.95 2.38
C ASP A 81 2.95 -11.61 1.87
N ILE A 82 2.95 -11.41 0.54
CA ILE A 82 3.40 -10.16 -0.11
C ILE A 82 2.56 -8.98 0.36
N ARG A 83 1.23 -9.09 0.33
CA ARG A 83 0.33 -8.00 0.74
C ARG A 83 0.37 -7.69 2.23
N GLN A 84 0.72 -8.66 3.05
CA GLN A 84 0.97 -8.44 4.48
C GLN A 84 2.27 -7.66 4.71
N LYS A 85 3.32 -7.95 3.93
CA LYS A 85 4.64 -7.32 4.06
C LYS A 85 4.69 -5.93 3.43
N VAL A 86 3.95 -5.71 2.34
CA VAL A 86 3.95 -4.43 1.60
C VAL A 86 2.58 -3.78 1.73
N GLY A 87 2.47 -2.87 2.68
CA GLY A 87 1.29 -2.03 2.86
C GLY A 87 1.25 -0.91 1.82
N MET A 88 0.07 -0.64 1.25
CA MET A 88 -0.11 0.42 0.26
C MET A 88 -1.25 1.36 0.66
N VAL A 89 -0.97 2.66 0.63
CA VAL A 89 -1.96 3.72 0.79
C VAL A 89 -2.19 4.37 -0.57
N PHE A 90 -3.43 4.37 -1.04
CA PHE A 90 -3.82 4.93 -2.33
C PHE A 90 -4.03 6.45 -2.28
N GLN A 91 -3.91 7.09 -3.44
CA GLN A 91 -4.16 8.51 -3.62
C GLN A 91 -5.56 8.94 -3.17
N ASN A 92 -6.59 8.15 -3.50
CA ASN A 92 -7.97 8.41 -3.10
C ASN A 92 -8.41 7.46 -1.98
N PRO A 93 -8.64 7.95 -0.74
CA PRO A 93 -9.04 7.13 0.38
C PRO A 93 -10.43 6.48 0.21
N ASP A 94 -11.34 7.06 -0.59
CA ASP A 94 -12.65 6.48 -0.85
C ASP A 94 -12.57 5.14 -1.61
N ASN A 95 -11.46 4.87 -2.30
CA ASN A 95 -11.20 3.57 -2.93
C ASN A 95 -10.65 2.52 -1.97
N GLN A 96 -10.32 2.91 -0.73
CA GLN A 96 -9.68 2.05 0.26
C GLN A 96 -10.58 1.77 1.46
N ILE A 97 -11.38 2.75 1.88
CA ILE A 97 -12.29 2.65 3.03
C ILE A 97 -13.50 1.80 2.65
N VAL A 98 -13.78 0.75 3.42
CA VAL A 98 -14.84 -0.24 3.14
C VAL A 98 -15.87 -0.37 4.25
N ALA A 99 -15.52 -0.04 5.51
CA ALA A 99 -16.40 -0.19 6.66
C ALA A 99 -17.30 1.04 6.86
N THR A 100 -18.35 0.87 7.65
CA THR A 100 -19.31 1.92 8.00
C THR A 100 -18.92 2.73 9.23
N VAL A 101 -17.97 2.23 10.01
CA VAL A 101 -17.40 2.87 11.21
C VAL A 101 -15.88 2.92 11.06
N VAL A 102 -15.27 4.02 11.47
CA VAL A 102 -13.84 4.29 11.30
C VAL A 102 -12.96 3.23 11.98
N GLU A 103 -13.24 2.86 13.23
CA GLU A 103 -12.42 1.86 13.94
C GLU A 103 -12.56 0.46 13.32
N GLU A 104 -13.72 0.13 12.78
CA GLU A 104 -13.93 -1.13 12.06
C GLU A 104 -13.13 -1.18 10.75
N ASP A 105 -13.03 -0.04 10.06
CA ASP A 105 -12.23 0.07 8.85
C ASP A 105 -10.74 -0.16 9.12
N VAL A 106 -10.22 0.45 10.20
CA VAL A 106 -8.83 0.24 10.63
C VAL A 106 -8.59 -1.20 11.09
N ALA A 107 -9.59 -1.86 11.69
CA ALA A 107 -9.52 -3.26 12.11
C ALA A 107 -9.62 -4.26 10.94
N PHE A 108 -10.25 -3.88 9.84
CA PHE A 108 -10.64 -4.77 8.75
C PHE A 108 -9.49 -5.67 8.23
N ALA A 109 -8.33 -5.07 8.00
CA ALA A 109 -7.17 -5.84 7.53
C ALA A 109 -6.66 -6.82 8.60
N LEU A 110 -6.70 -6.43 9.88
CA LEU A 110 -6.26 -7.28 11.00
C LEU A 110 -7.19 -8.48 11.21
N GLU A 111 -8.50 -8.29 10.98
CA GLU A 111 -9.48 -9.39 11.00
C GLU A 111 -9.17 -10.41 9.92
N ASN A 112 -8.91 -9.94 8.69
CA ASN A 112 -8.53 -10.81 7.58
C ASN A 112 -7.19 -11.54 7.82
N LEU A 113 -6.28 -10.93 8.58
CA LEU A 113 -5.01 -11.54 9.00
C LEU A 113 -5.18 -12.51 10.19
N GLY A 114 -6.38 -12.64 10.77
CA GLY A 114 -6.63 -13.52 11.91
C GLY A 114 -5.94 -13.06 13.20
N VAL A 115 -5.67 -11.77 13.35
CA VAL A 115 -5.04 -11.22 14.56
C VAL A 115 -5.98 -11.40 15.77
N PRO A 116 -5.51 -11.94 16.91
CA PRO A 116 -6.34 -12.11 18.10
C PRO A 116 -6.95 -10.79 18.58
N THR A 117 -8.23 -10.81 19.00
CA THR A 117 -9.02 -9.62 19.34
C THR A 117 -8.32 -8.68 20.35
N GLY A 118 -7.66 -9.22 21.37
CA GLY A 118 -6.94 -8.42 22.37
C GLY A 118 -5.75 -7.65 21.77
N GLU A 119 -5.02 -8.26 20.87
CA GLU A 119 -3.91 -7.63 20.15
C GLU A 119 -4.43 -6.65 19.09
N MET A 120 -5.48 -7.03 18.37
CA MET A 120 -6.13 -6.20 17.36
C MET A 120 -6.55 -4.85 17.95
N ARG A 121 -7.22 -4.85 19.12
CA ARG A 121 -7.65 -3.62 19.79
C ARG A 121 -6.47 -2.68 20.04
N THR A 122 -5.37 -3.20 20.55
CA THR A 122 -4.16 -2.41 20.81
C THR A 122 -3.58 -1.83 19.53
N ARG A 123 -3.45 -2.66 18.47
CA ARG A 123 -2.90 -2.21 17.19
C ARG A 123 -3.76 -1.13 16.54
N VAL A 124 -5.10 -1.26 16.58
CA VAL A 124 -6.05 -0.27 16.05
C VAL A 124 -5.92 1.05 16.80
N ASP A 125 -5.96 1.01 18.14
CA ASP A 125 -5.86 2.23 18.97
C ASP A 125 -4.53 2.95 18.72
N ASP A 126 -3.41 2.22 18.65
CA ASP A 126 -2.08 2.78 18.43
C ASP A 126 -1.95 3.39 17.03
N ALA A 127 -2.43 2.68 15.99
CA ALA A 127 -2.40 3.18 14.63
C ALA A 127 -3.25 4.44 14.46
N MET A 128 -4.45 4.48 15.04
CA MET A 128 -5.32 5.64 14.99
C MET A 128 -4.76 6.85 15.73
N LYS A 129 -4.08 6.63 16.88
CA LYS A 129 -3.37 7.69 17.59
C LYS A 129 -2.20 8.23 16.78
N LEU A 130 -1.39 7.34 16.19
CA LEU A 130 -0.25 7.72 15.35
C LEU A 130 -0.69 8.52 14.12
N ALA A 131 -1.79 8.13 13.48
CA ALA A 131 -2.37 8.85 12.33
C ALA A 131 -3.14 10.12 12.74
N GLY A 132 -3.34 10.39 14.04
CA GLY A 132 -4.07 11.56 14.54
C GLY A 132 -5.57 11.54 14.23
N ILE A 133 -6.20 10.33 14.21
CA ILE A 133 -7.62 10.15 13.87
C ILE A 133 -8.43 9.46 14.99
N TYR A 134 -7.83 9.19 16.13
CA TYR A 134 -8.42 8.42 17.22
C TYR A 134 -9.76 8.98 17.72
N GLU A 135 -9.90 10.30 17.81
CA GLU A 135 -11.14 10.97 18.26
C GLU A 135 -12.32 10.76 17.29
N GLN A 136 -12.05 10.28 16.08
CA GLN A 136 -13.06 10.03 15.06
C GLN A 136 -13.49 8.55 14.99
N ARG A 137 -12.96 7.67 15.86
CA ARG A 137 -13.11 6.21 15.78
C ARG A 137 -14.55 5.71 15.65
N ASN A 138 -15.49 6.37 16.33
CA ASN A 138 -16.91 5.98 16.32
C ASN A 138 -17.73 6.66 15.19
N LYS A 139 -17.09 7.44 14.32
CA LYS A 139 -17.79 8.14 13.23
C LYS A 139 -17.91 7.25 12.00
N ALA A 140 -18.94 7.57 11.20
CA ALA A 140 -19.03 7.01 9.86
C ALA A 140 -18.07 7.73 8.91
N PRO A 141 -17.34 7.03 8.02
CA PRO A 141 -16.36 7.63 7.11
C PRO A 141 -16.91 8.74 6.22
N HIS A 142 -18.18 8.65 5.80
CA HIS A 142 -18.81 9.69 4.99
C HIS A 142 -18.98 11.06 5.70
N LYS A 143 -18.81 11.09 7.03
CA LYS A 143 -18.84 12.34 7.84
C LYS A 143 -17.46 12.97 8.02
N LEU A 144 -16.42 12.38 7.46
CA LEU A 144 -15.05 12.84 7.56
C LEU A 144 -14.66 13.75 6.39
N SER A 145 -13.76 14.70 6.63
CA SER A 145 -13.08 15.44 5.55
C SER A 145 -12.16 14.52 4.74
N GLY A 146 -11.74 14.93 3.54
CA GLY A 146 -10.81 14.16 2.70
C GLY A 146 -9.51 13.84 3.44
N GLY A 147 -8.92 14.81 4.13
CA GLY A 147 -7.72 14.59 4.94
C GLY A 147 -7.94 13.64 6.12
N GLN A 148 -9.11 13.68 6.77
CA GLN A 148 -9.46 12.71 7.81
C GLN A 148 -9.62 11.30 7.25
N LYS A 149 -10.26 11.13 6.10
CA LYS A 149 -10.35 9.84 5.41
C LYS A 149 -8.97 9.30 5.04
N GLN A 150 -8.08 10.16 4.56
CA GLN A 150 -6.70 9.77 4.27
C GLN A 150 -5.97 9.26 5.51
N ARG A 151 -6.16 9.91 6.67
CA ARG A 151 -5.61 9.45 7.97
C ARG A 151 -6.20 8.10 8.38
N VAL A 152 -7.47 7.81 8.09
CA VAL A 152 -8.09 6.49 8.32
C VAL A 152 -7.41 5.43 7.46
N ALA A 153 -7.26 5.68 6.15
CA ALA A 153 -6.59 4.76 5.23
C ALA A 153 -5.15 4.47 5.66
N ILE A 154 -4.41 5.51 6.07
CA ILE A 154 -3.05 5.36 6.62
C ILE A 154 -3.06 4.51 7.90
N ALA A 155 -4.00 4.77 8.83
CA ALA A 155 -4.11 4.01 10.07
C ALA A 155 -4.37 2.52 9.80
N GLY A 156 -5.28 2.19 8.88
CA GLY A 156 -5.57 0.81 8.50
C GLY A 156 -4.35 0.04 7.98
N VAL A 157 -3.50 0.71 7.19
CA VAL A 157 -2.27 0.09 6.69
C VAL A 157 -1.21 -0.04 7.80
N ILE A 158 -1.01 1.00 8.62
CA ILE A 158 -0.03 0.97 9.72
C ILE A 158 -0.39 -0.10 10.77
N ALA A 159 -1.69 -0.32 11.03
CA ALA A 159 -2.16 -1.33 11.97
C ALA A 159 -1.67 -2.74 11.62
N MET A 160 -1.52 -3.06 10.33
CA MET A 160 -0.97 -4.34 9.87
C MET A 160 0.52 -4.53 10.24
N ARG A 161 1.26 -3.44 10.50
CA ARG A 161 2.71 -3.42 10.74
C ARG A 161 3.49 -4.02 9.56
N PRO A 162 3.31 -3.49 8.35
CA PRO A 162 4.02 -3.99 7.18
C PRO A 162 5.53 -3.73 7.28
N ASP A 163 6.33 -4.55 6.61
CA ASP A 163 7.78 -4.37 6.50
C ASP A 163 8.16 -3.20 5.55
N CYS A 164 7.29 -2.91 4.59
CA CYS A 164 7.41 -1.78 3.67
C CYS A 164 6.09 -1.05 3.53
N LEU A 165 6.13 0.29 3.53
CA LEU A 165 4.97 1.14 3.33
C LEU A 165 5.11 1.91 2.02
N ILE A 166 4.17 1.75 1.11
CA ILE A 166 4.07 2.50 -0.15
C ILE A 166 2.99 3.57 -0.01
N LEU A 167 3.37 4.82 -0.24
CA LEU A 167 2.47 5.97 -0.21
C LEU A 167 2.31 6.52 -1.63
N ASP A 168 1.20 6.20 -2.30
CA ASP A 168 0.90 6.70 -3.64
C ASP A 168 0.15 8.03 -3.55
N GLU A 169 0.89 9.14 -3.60
CA GLU A 169 0.39 10.51 -3.43
C GLU A 169 -0.49 10.72 -2.18
N ALA A 170 -0.29 9.89 -1.16
CA ALA A 170 -1.13 9.83 0.04
C ALA A 170 -1.13 11.11 0.89
N THR A 171 -0.22 12.05 0.63
CA THR A 171 -0.14 13.35 1.32
C THR A 171 -0.91 14.47 0.61
N ALA A 172 -1.41 14.24 -0.61
CA ALA A 172 -2.07 15.28 -1.41
C ALA A 172 -3.35 15.85 -0.77
N MET A 173 -3.97 15.10 0.16
CA MET A 173 -5.17 15.53 0.90
C MET A 173 -4.89 15.92 2.36
N LEU A 174 -3.62 15.83 2.80
CA LEU A 174 -3.24 16.23 4.16
C LEU A 174 -2.85 17.70 4.14
N ASP A 175 -3.37 18.46 5.10
CA ASP A 175 -2.91 19.83 5.34
C ASP A 175 -1.46 19.78 5.83
N PRO A 176 -0.62 20.76 5.41
CA PRO A 176 0.77 20.84 5.81
C PRO A 176 0.95 21.07 7.32
#